data_1e7592d38f3404debcf43d60b2c9bf5b
#
_entry.id   1e7592d38f3404debcf43d60b2c9bf5b
#
_cell.length_a   1.000
_cell.length_b   1.000
_cell.length_c   1.000
_cell.angle_alpha   90.00
_cell.angle_beta   90.00
_cell.angle_gamma   90.00
#
_symmetry.space_group_name_H-M   'P 1'
#
loop_
_entity.id
_entity.type
_entity.pdbx_description
1 polymer ?
#
loop_
_entity_poly.entity_id
_entity_poly.type
_entity_poly.pdbx_seq_one_letter_code
_entity_poly.pdbx_strand_id
1 'polypeptide(L)'
;MKLNELSPAAGSAKPAWRKGRGAGSGNGKTAGKGHKGQNARSGGGVRPGFEGGQLPLYRKLPKRGFNNKFAVNYATVNVSALNKFEDGAVVDLETLVEKKIVRKPLDGLKVLGNGELTKKITVKATVFSATAKEKIEAAGGKTEEV
;
A
#
# COMPACT_ATOMS: atom_id res chain seq x y z
N MET A 1 3.86 21.38 -30.59
CA MET A 1 3.75 19.89 -30.63
C MET A 1 2.82 19.53 -31.77
N LYS A 2 3.30 18.77 -32.75
CA LYS A 2 2.46 18.29 -33.88
C LYS A 2 1.89 16.95 -33.57
N LEU A 3 0.73 16.58 -34.16
CA LEU A 3 0.06 15.30 -33.90
C LEU A 3 0.94 14.08 -34.20
N ASN A 4 1.85 14.19 -35.18
CA ASN A 4 2.77 13.11 -35.53
C ASN A 4 3.96 12.97 -34.55
N GLU A 5 4.15 13.92 -33.64
CA GLU A 5 5.18 13.87 -32.61
C GLU A 5 4.68 13.23 -31.30
N LEU A 6 3.35 12.96 -31.21
CA LEU A 6 2.76 12.31 -30.06
C LEU A 6 3.16 10.84 -30.01
N SER A 7 3.84 10.45 -28.98
CA SER A 7 4.22 9.06 -28.68
C SER A 7 3.91 8.72 -27.23
N PRO A 8 3.55 7.48 -26.95
CA PRO A 8 3.37 7.05 -25.54
C PRO A 8 4.70 7.13 -24.81
N ALA A 9 4.64 7.28 -23.48
CA ALA A 9 5.84 7.28 -22.64
C ALA A 9 6.68 6.01 -22.88
N ALA A 10 8.00 6.14 -22.83
CA ALA A 10 8.93 5.03 -23.06
C ALA A 10 8.60 3.85 -22.12
N GLY A 11 8.45 2.65 -22.69
CA GLY A 11 8.09 1.42 -21.96
C GLY A 11 6.61 1.23 -21.64
N SER A 12 5.73 2.21 -21.94
CA SER A 12 4.27 2.06 -21.73
C SER A 12 3.61 1.18 -22.78
N ALA A 13 4.11 1.17 -24.01
CA ALA A 13 3.64 0.30 -25.08
C ALA A 13 4.58 -0.90 -25.25
N LYS A 14 4.03 -2.09 -25.06
CA LYS A 14 4.75 -3.35 -25.29
C LYS A 14 4.14 -4.10 -26.48
N PRO A 15 4.95 -4.84 -27.28
CA PRO A 15 4.43 -5.66 -28.35
C PRO A 15 3.43 -6.69 -27.79
N ALA A 16 2.32 -6.87 -28.50
CA ALA A 16 1.28 -7.79 -28.07
C ALA A 16 1.77 -9.24 -28.10
N TRP A 17 1.71 -9.91 -26.98
CA TRP A 17 2.03 -11.34 -26.85
C TRP A 17 0.80 -12.19 -27.17
N ARG A 18 0.73 -12.72 -28.38
CA ARG A 18 -0.39 -13.57 -28.82
C ARG A 18 0.05 -15.03 -28.91
N LYS A 19 -0.60 -15.91 -28.15
CA LYS A 19 -0.33 -17.35 -28.15
C LYS A 19 -1.10 -18.05 -29.26
N GLY A 20 -0.60 -19.23 -29.72
CA GLY A 20 -1.27 -20.02 -30.74
C GLY A 20 -1.30 -19.37 -32.14
N ARG A 21 -0.26 -18.60 -32.52
CA ARG A 21 -0.17 -17.89 -33.80
C ARG A 21 1.08 -18.28 -34.60
N GLY A 22 1.24 -19.60 -34.82
CA GLY A 22 2.31 -20.17 -35.63
C GLY A 22 3.55 -20.58 -34.83
N ALA A 23 4.33 -21.48 -35.42
CA ALA A 23 5.49 -22.09 -34.79
C ALA A 23 6.64 -21.07 -34.57
N GLY A 24 6.79 -20.10 -35.46
CA GLY A 24 7.87 -19.09 -35.38
C GLY A 24 7.83 -18.21 -34.14
N SER A 25 6.67 -18.10 -33.49
CA SER A 25 6.54 -17.36 -32.22
C SER A 25 7.06 -18.13 -30.99
N GLY A 26 7.41 -19.41 -31.14
CA GLY A 26 7.71 -20.31 -30.03
C GLY A 26 6.50 -20.75 -29.18
N ASN A 27 5.34 -20.13 -29.38
CA ASN A 27 4.10 -20.40 -28.65
C ASN A 27 2.96 -20.88 -29.56
N GLY A 28 3.28 -21.54 -30.69
CA GLY A 28 2.30 -21.97 -31.69
C GLY A 28 1.49 -23.18 -31.24
N LYS A 29 2.09 -24.36 -31.23
CA LYS A 29 1.41 -25.64 -31.05
C LYS A 29 0.70 -25.80 -29.71
N THR A 30 1.38 -25.54 -28.61
CA THR A 30 0.86 -25.76 -27.26
C THR A 30 0.45 -24.47 -26.55
N ALA A 31 0.67 -23.32 -27.18
CA ALA A 31 0.35 -21.99 -26.64
C ALA A 31 0.93 -21.72 -25.24
N GLY A 32 2.08 -22.33 -24.90
CA GLY A 32 2.73 -22.23 -23.61
C GLY A 32 2.10 -23.07 -22.48
N LYS A 33 1.13 -23.94 -22.81
CA LYS A 33 0.48 -24.81 -21.80
C LYS A 33 1.13 -26.18 -21.64
N GLY A 34 2.10 -26.50 -22.49
CA GLY A 34 2.70 -27.84 -22.53
C GLY A 34 1.80 -28.87 -23.20
N HIS A 35 2.09 -30.16 -23.05
CA HIS A 35 1.38 -31.21 -23.75
C HIS A 35 0.10 -31.67 -23.01
N LYS A 36 0.23 -32.50 -22.01
CA LYS A 36 -0.88 -33.11 -21.25
C LYS A 36 -0.97 -32.49 -19.86
N GLY A 37 -2.04 -32.76 -19.15
CA GLY A 37 -2.25 -32.36 -17.77
C GLY A 37 -3.47 -31.49 -17.55
N GLN A 38 -3.87 -31.37 -16.31
CA GLN A 38 -5.06 -30.64 -15.90
C GLN A 38 -5.02 -29.15 -16.31
N ASN A 39 -3.85 -28.52 -16.16
CA ASN A 39 -3.66 -27.10 -16.47
C ASN A 39 -3.62 -26.79 -17.98
N ALA A 40 -3.47 -27.80 -18.83
CA ALA A 40 -3.41 -27.62 -20.28
C ALA A 40 -4.79 -27.55 -20.94
N ARG A 41 -5.86 -27.92 -20.26
CA ARG A 41 -7.23 -27.96 -20.78
C ARG A 41 -7.92 -26.58 -20.71
N SER A 42 -9.02 -26.43 -21.47
CA SER A 42 -9.89 -25.26 -21.33
C SER A 42 -10.49 -25.25 -19.92
N GLY A 43 -10.47 -24.09 -19.26
CA GLY A 43 -10.89 -23.96 -17.86
C GLY A 43 -10.02 -24.75 -16.85
N GLY A 44 -8.92 -25.37 -17.31
CA GLY A 44 -8.03 -26.14 -16.46
C GLY A 44 -7.37 -25.26 -15.38
N GLY A 45 -7.15 -25.87 -14.24
CA GLY A 45 -6.50 -25.25 -13.10
C GLY A 45 -6.96 -25.90 -11.81
N VAL A 46 -6.22 -25.64 -10.75
CA VAL A 46 -6.58 -26.04 -9.40
C VAL A 46 -6.80 -24.79 -8.55
N ARG A 47 -7.67 -24.86 -7.56
CA ARG A 47 -7.91 -23.76 -6.63
C ARG A 47 -6.59 -23.37 -5.90
N PRO A 48 -6.39 -22.10 -5.54
CA PRO A 48 -5.26 -21.68 -4.73
C PRO A 48 -5.15 -22.48 -3.44
N GLY A 49 -3.93 -22.92 -3.11
CA GLY A 49 -3.68 -23.72 -1.90
C GLY A 49 -4.06 -25.19 -2.00
N PHE A 50 -4.39 -25.71 -3.19
CA PHE A 50 -4.62 -27.13 -3.39
C PHE A 50 -3.27 -27.88 -3.49
N GLU A 51 -3.10 -28.94 -2.70
CA GLU A 51 -1.86 -29.72 -2.57
C GLU A 51 -2.04 -31.17 -3.04
N GLY A 52 -2.66 -31.37 -4.20
CA GLY A 52 -2.76 -32.69 -4.83
C GLY A 52 -3.58 -33.73 -4.06
N GLY A 53 -4.46 -33.32 -3.17
CA GLY A 53 -5.25 -34.22 -2.29
C GLY A 53 -4.69 -34.35 -0.88
N GLN A 54 -3.46 -33.93 -0.63
CA GLN A 54 -2.91 -33.79 0.71
C GLN A 54 -3.63 -32.67 1.46
N LEU A 55 -3.83 -32.83 2.77
CA LEU A 55 -4.41 -31.79 3.61
C LEU A 55 -3.56 -30.51 3.56
N PRO A 56 -4.10 -29.40 3.03
CA PRO A 56 -3.33 -28.17 2.84
C PRO A 56 -2.75 -27.62 4.14
N LEU A 57 -1.57 -27.00 4.07
CA LEU A 57 -0.87 -26.46 5.24
C LEU A 57 -1.72 -25.55 6.11
N TYR A 58 -2.52 -24.65 5.50
CA TYR A 58 -3.40 -23.74 6.22
C TYR A 58 -4.47 -24.46 7.06
N ARG A 59 -4.81 -25.73 6.73
CA ARG A 59 -5.74 -26.57 7.50
C ARG A 59 -5.04 -27.39 8.57
N LYS A 60 -3.73 -27.62 8.43
CA LYS A 60 -2.91 -28.33 9.44
C LYS A 60 -2.56 -27.44 10.61
N LEU A 61 -2.39 -26.13 10.37
CA LEU A 61 -2.04 -25.19 11.41
C LEU A 61 -3.23 -24.99 12.37
N PRO A 62 -3.02 -25.08 13.68
CA PRO A 62 -4.08 -24.81 14.64
C PRO A 62 -4.50 -23.33 14.59
N LYS A 63 -5.77 -23.08 14.77
CA LYS A 63 -6.30 -21.71 14.91
C LYS A 63 -5.81 -21.11 16.22
N ARG A 64 -5.42 -19.87 16.21
CA ARG A 64 -5.01 -19.13 17.40
C ARG A 64 -5.48 -17.69 17.35
N GLY A 65 -5.60 -17.08 18.52
CA GLY A 65 -5.98 -15.68 18.67
C GLY A 65 -7.49 -15.46 18.61
N PHE A 66 -7.86 -14.24 18.83
CA PHE A 66 -9.24 -13.75 18.78
C PHE A 66 -9.27 -12.31 18.29
N ASN A 67 -10.42 -11.87 17.81
CA ASN A 67 -10.63 -10.47 17.44
C ASN A 67 -11.07 -9.69 18.68
N ASN A 68 -10.24 -8.73 19.11
CA ASN A 68 -10.63 -7.80 20.16
C ASN A 68 -11.66 -6.80 19.62
N LYS A 69 -12.90 -6.85 20.12
CA LYS A 69 -13.98 -5.93 19.73
C LYS A 69 -13.75 -4.48 20.19
N PHE A 70 -12.93 -4.30 21.20
CA PHE A 70 -12.61 -2.99 21.80
C PHE A 70 -11.23 -2.49 21.36
N ALA A 71 -10.69 -3.02 20.24
CA ALA A 71 -9.44 -2.56 19.69
C ALA A 71 -9.60 -1.12 19.15
N VAL A 72 -8.75 -0.21 19.62
CA VAL A 72 -8.66 1.15 19.10
C VAL A 72 -7.57 1.20 18.02
N ASN A 73 -7.95 1.62 16.84
CA ASN A 73 -7.06 1.70 15.68
C ASN A 73 -6.84 3.16 15.30
N TYR A 74 -5.64 3.66 15.47
CA TYR A 74 -5.29 5.03 15.09
C TYR A 74 -4.76 5.13 13.67
N ALA A 75 -5.10 6.22 12.98
CA ALA A 75 -4.41 6.64 11.78
C ALA A 75 -3.01 7.13 12.16
N THR A 76 -1.98 6.50 11.65
CA THR A 76 -0.60 6.83 12.02
C THR A 76 0.05 7.74 11.00
N VAL A 77 0.74 8.80 11.46
CA VAL A 77 1.50 9.74 10.63
C VAL A 77 2.89 9.93 11.23
N ASN A 78 3.91 9.92 10.40
CA ASN A 78 5.27 10.19 10.81
C ASN A 78 5.59 11.70 10.75
N VAL A 79 6.47 12.15 11.61
CA VAL A 79 6.94 13.55 11.68
C VAL A 79 7.46 14.04 10.32
N SER A 80 8.16 13.18 9.56
CA SER A 80 8.64 13.54 8.21
C SER A 80 7.54 13.95 7.23
N ALA A 81 6.34 13.37 7.36
CA ALA A 81 5.21 13.70 6.48
C ALA A 81 4.64 15.10 6.76
N LEU A 82 4.87 15.64 7.96
CA LEU A 82 4.42 16.96 8.36
C LEU A 82 5.21 18.09 7.69
N ASN A 83 6.39 17.84 7.14
CA ASN A 83 7.15 18.82 6.36
C ASN A 83 6.43 19.29 5.07
N LYS A 84 5.34 18.63 4.68
CA LYS A 84 4.49 19.04 3.55
C LYS A 84 3.60 20.24 3.86
N PHE A 85 3.50 20.61 5.13
CA PHE A 85 2.74 21.78 5.57
C PHE A 85 3.63 23.02 5.61
N GLU A 86 3.01 24.19 5.64
CA GLU A 86 3.70 25.47 5.76
C GLU A 86 4.05 25.77 7.21
N ASP A 87 5.02 26.64 7.43
CA ASP A 87 5.39 27.10 8.76
C ASP A 87 4.22 27.83 9.43
N GLY A 88 3.99 27.52 10.70
CA GLY A 88 2.87 28.08 11.48
C GLY A 88 1.52 27.41 11.24
N ALA A 89 1.42 26.44 10.35
CA ALA A 89 0.17 25.74 10.09
C ALA A 89 -0.31 24.93 11.32
N VAL A 90 -1.63 24.89 11.48
CA VAL A 90 -2.29 23.96 12.40
C VAL A 90 -2.64 22.70 11.63
N VAL A 91 -2.14 21.57 12.09
CA VAL A 91 -2.32 20.26 11.46
C VAL A 91 -3.21 19.40 12.34
N ASP A 92 -4.41 19.12 11.87
CA ASP A 92 -5.37 18.21 12.48
C ASP A 92 -5.67 17.03 11.57
N LEU A 93 -6.51 16.10 12.02
CA LEU A 93 -6.87 14.91 11.25
C LEU A 93 -7.56 15.27 9.92
N GLU A 94 -8.39 16.32 9.89
CA GLU A 94 -9.12 16.74 8.70
C GLU A 94 -8.18 17.28 7.63
N THR A 95 -7.24 18.13 7.98
CA THR A 95 -6.21 18.67 7.06
C THR A 95 -5.31 17.58 6.49
N LEU A 96 -5.04 16.53 7.26
CA LEU A 96 -4.27 15.37 6.80
C LEU A 96 -5.05 14.51 5.79
N VAL A 97 -6.36 14.41 5.95
CA VAL A 97 -7.24 13.71 5.00
C VAL A 97 -7.39 14.51 3.71
N GLU A 98 -7.60 15.81 3.79
CA GLU A 98 -7.69 16.71 2.63
C GLU A 98 -6.42 16.67 1.76
N LYS A 99 -5.25 16.71 2.39
CA LYS A 99 -3.95 16.57 1.71
C LYS A 99 -3.60 15.13 1.32
N LYS A 100 -4.52 14.17 1.54
CA LYS A 100 -4.37 12.74 1.20
C LYS A 100 -3.12 12.08 1.83
N ILE A 101 -2.63 12.59 2.95
CA ILE A 101 -1.57 11.98 3.74
C ILE A 101 -2.14 10.78 4.51
N VAL A 102 -3.33 10.97 5.07
CA VAL A 102 -4.14 9.93 5.71
C VAL A 102 -5.34 9.62 4.81
N ARG A 103 -5.61 8.34 4.58
CA ARG A 103 -6.76 7.92 3.73
C ARG A 103 -8.05 7.73 4.52
N LYS A 104 -7.94 7.26 5.75
CA LYS A 104 -9.07 6.95 6.64
C LYS A 104 -8.78 7.51 8.02
N PRO A 105 -9.71 8.25 8.63
CA PRO A 105 -9.50 8.85 9.95
C PRO A 105 -9.39 7.81 11.08
N LEU A 106 -10.00 6.61 10.89
CA LEU A 106 -10.09 5.57 11.92
C LEU A 106 -10.65 6.12 13.25
N ASP A 107 -10.10 5.67 14.40
CA ASP A 107 -10.55 6.06 15.74
C ASP A 107 -9.80 7.30 16.30
N GLY A 108 -8.92 7.89 15.49
CA GLY A 108 -8.15 9.08 15.84
C GLY A 108 -6.77 9.12 15.18
N LEU A 109 -6.01 10.16 15.47
CA LEU A 109 -4.67 10.40 14.92
C LEU A 109 -3.58 10.04 15.93
N LYS A 110 -2.57 9.29 15.49
CA LYS A 110 -1.34 9.04 16.24
C LYS A 110 -0.13 9.51 15.47
N VAL A 111 0.68 10.37 16.11
CA VAL A 111 1.91 10.90 15.51
C VAL A 111 3.12 10.12 16.01
N LEU A 112 3.94 9.66 15.06
CA LEU A 112 5.14 8.87 15.30
C LEU A 112 6.41 9.65 14.94
N GLY A 113 7.49 9.46 15.72
CA GLY A 113 8.72 10.23 15.62
C GLY A 113 9.68 9.83 14.49
N ASN A 114 9.23 9.11 13.43
CA ASN A 114 10.13 8.74 12.34
C ASN A 114 10.39 9.93 11.40
N GLY A 115 11.67 10.13 11.07
CA GLY A 115 12.16 11.26 10.28
C GLY A 115 12.46 12.51 11.10
N GLU A 116 12.73 13.61 10.41
CA GLU A 116 13.06 14.92 11.01
C GLU A 116 12.00 15.95 10.62
N LEU A 117 11.75 16.90 11.49
CA LEU A 117 10.87 18.04 11.27
C LEU A 117 11.72 19.31 11.15
N THR A 118 11.57 20.02 10.06
CA THR A 118 12.30 21.27 9.81
C THR A 118 11.42 22.51 9.97
N LYS A 119 10.12 22.32 10.18
CA LYS A 119 9.12 23.40 10.19
C LYS A 119 8.47 23.55 11.56
N LYS A 120 8.08 24.78 11.88
CA LYS A 120 7.35 25.11 13.11
C LYS A 120 5.86 24.94 12.85
N ILE A 121 5.27 23.89 13.40
CA ILE A 121 3.83 23.59 13.19
C ILE A 121 3.15 23.27 14.51
N THR A 122 1.86 23.54 14.60
CA THR A 122 1.01 23.09 15.71
C THR A 122 0.27 21.84 15.29
N VAL A 123 0.44 20.74 16.01
CA VAL A 123 -0.17 19.45 15.66
C VAL A 123 -1.21 19.06 16.69
N LYS A 124 -2.45 18.81 16.22
CA LYS A 124 -3.55 18.30 17.05
C LYS A 124 -3.76 16.82 16.76
N ALA A 125 -3.55 15.98 17.78
CA ALA A 125 -3.70 14.53 17.64
C ALA A 125 -4.15 13.89 18.94
N THR A 126 -4.78 12.70 18.82
CA THR A 126 -5.24 11.92 19.96
C THR A 126 -4.07 11.33 20.77
N VAL A 127 -3.00 10.92 20.09
CA VAL A 127 -1.83 10.31 20.75
C VAL A 127 -0.53 10.73 20.06
N PHE A 128 0.49 11.03 20.85
CA PHE A 128 1.86 11.24 20.37
C PHE A 128 2.81 10.20 20.94
N SER A 129 3.81 9.77 20.17
CA SER A 129 4.96 9.07 20.76
C SER A 129 5.90 10.06 21.45
N ALA A 130 6.64 9.63 22.48
CA ALA A 130 7.61 10.49 23.19
C ALA A 130 8.59 11.15 22.21
N THR A 131 9.17 10.36 21.32
CA THR A 131 10.10 10.86 20.28
C THR A 131 9.46 11.83 19.27
N ALA A 132 8.14 11.76 19.06
CA ALA A 132 7.44 12.72 18.19
C ALA A 132 7.27 14.07 18.91
N LYS A 133 6.90 14.05 20.19
CA LYS A 133 6.78 15.27 21.02
C LYS A 133 8.12 16.00 21.06
N GLU A 134 9.20 15.32 21.41
CA GLU A 134 10.56 15.89 21.47
C GLU A 134 10.97 16.55 20.15
N LYS A 135 10.70 15.90 19.00
CA LYS A 135 11.08 16.44 17.69
C LYS A 135 10.22 17.64 17.27
N ILE A 136 8.93 17.64 17.59
CA ILE A 136 8.05 18.78 17.29
C ILE A 136 8.43 19.98 18.15
N GLU A 137 8.69 19.79 19.44
CA GLU A 137 9.14 20.83 20.38
C GLU A 137 10.53 21.36 20.02
N ALA A 138 11.48 20.48 19.66
CA ALA A 138 12.82 20.87 19.20
C ALA A 138 12.78 21.74 17.92
N ALA A 139 11.82 21.48 17.02
CA ALA A 139 11.58 22.31 15.83
C ALA A 139 10.85 23.64 16.16
N GLY A 140 10.47 23.87 17.43
CA GLY A 140 9.72 25.05 17.88
C GLY A 140 8.22 24.99 17.57
N GLY A 141 7.68 23.80 17.31
CA GLY A 141 6.26 23.54 17.15
C GLY A 141 5.54 23.33 18.49
N LYS A 142 4.22 23.09 18.41
CA LYS A 142 3.38 22.78 19.59
C LYS A 142 2.61 21.49 19.34
N THR A 143 2.38 20.72 20.40
CA THR A 143 1.57 19.49 20.41
C THR A 143 0.31 19.72 21.25
N GLU A 144 -0.85 19.44 20.71
CA GLU A 144 -2.15 19.50 21.39
C GLU A 144 -2.82 18.13 21.35
N GLU A 145 -3.14 17.57 22.51
CA GLU A 145 -3.89 16.31 22.61
C GLU A 145 -5.40 16.61 22.61
N VAL A 146 -6.15 15.89 21.76
CA VAL A 146 -7.58 16.05 21.52
C VAL A 146 -8.33 14.76 21.82
#